data_445b85d87a3fd16c094754a47a0885db
#
_entry.id   445b85d87a3fd16c094754a47a0885db
#
_cell.length_a   1.000
_cell.length_b   1.000
_cell.length_c   1.000
_cell.angle_alpha   90.00
_cell.angle_beta   90.00
_cell.angle_gamma   90.00
#
_symmetry.space_group_name_H-M   'P 1'
#
loop_
_entity.id
_entity.type
_entity.pdbx_description
1 polymer ?
#
loop_
_entity_poly.entity_id
_entity_poly.type
_entity_poly.pdbx_seq_one_letter_code
_entity_poly.pdbx_strand_id
1 'polypeptide(L)'
;YVLYLDGQLVASGCVPLGGDHISNDITLMTGIPLAQAELLKKTEGDANSFSGKTNEMVRVRGEGNMKDAAIERNVLNEIIRSRLLEIFNLVKSSLPKDTFKGNRCHGVYLCGGASLMRGVGELASHVFGVAISRPTLVKNGAPSYLDDPRYCTAIGLIRYAQILDAELPQQRSWLGRVLGLFGRKNS
;
A
#
# COMPACT_ATOMS: atom_id res chain seq x y z
N TYR A 1 -7.52 -1.79 5.84
CA TYR A 1 -6.78 -1.77 7.10
C TYR A 1 -7.11 -2.98 7.96
N VAL A 2 -6.15 -3.34 8.79
CA VAL A 2 -6.32 -4.35 9.84
C VAL A 2 -5.68 -3.83 11.13
N LEU A 3 -6.33 -4.09 12.26
CA LEU A 3 -5.83 -3.76 13.60
C LEU A 3 -5.65 -5.02 14.41
N TYR A 4 -4.43 -5.22 14.88
CA TYR A 4 -4.09 -6.23 15.86
C TYR A 4 -3.75 -5.58 17.19
N LEU A 5 -4.30 -6.08 18.29
CA LEU A 5 -3.92 -5.74 19.65
C LEU A 5 -3.56 -7.03 20.37
N ASP A 6 -2.39 -7.08 20.98
CA ASP A 6 -1.88 -8.26 21.71
C ASP A 6 -1.93 -9.55 20.87
N GLY A 7 -1.63 -9.43 19.57
CA GLY A 7 -1.64 -10.55 18.63
C GLY A 7 -3.03 -10.99 18.13
N GLN A 8 -4.10 -10.36 18.61
CA GLN A 8 -5.47 -10.67 18.19
C GLN A 8 -5.98 -9.66 17.17
N LEU A 9 -6.68 -10.12 16.13
CA LEU A 9 -7.38 -9.26 15.18
C LEU A 9 -8.58 -8.60 15.87
N VAL A 10 -8.55 -7.28 16.01
CA VAL A 10 -9.58 -6.50 16.68
C VAL A 10 -10.51 -5.80 15.70
N ALA A 11 -9.96 -5.31 14.61
CA ALA A 11 -10.73 -4.64 13.56
C ALA A 11 -10.10 -4.83 12.18
N SER A 12 -10.94 -4.88 11.17
CA SER A 12 -10.53 -4.83 9.77
C SER A 12 -11.57 -4.06 8.97
N GLY A 13 -11.15 -3.47 7.87
CA GLY A 13 -12.07 -2.76 7.00
C GLY A 13 -11.38 -2.26 5.73
N CYS A 14 -12.19 -1.61 4.89
CA CYS A 14 -11.74 -1.03 3.63
C CYS A 14 -12.27 0.39 3.51
N VAL A 15 -11.40 1.30 3.09
CA VAL A 15 -11.76 2.64 2.64
C VAL A 15 -11.65 2.64 1.13
N PRO A 16 -12.69 3.00 0.37
CA PRO A 16 -12.70 2.93 -1.09
C PRO A 16 -11.91 4.09 -1.74
N LEU A 17 -10.78 4.44 -1.16
CA LEU A 17 -9.86 5.48 -1.62
C LEU A 17 -8.43 4.93 -1.67
N GLY A 18 -7.66 5.35 -2.67
CA GLY A 18 -6.29 4.88 -2.83
C GLY A 18 -5.45 5.82 -3.69
N GLY A 19 -4.29 5.33 -4.15
CA GLY A 19 -3.33 6.11 -4.94
C GLY A 19 -3.88 6.68 -6.24
N ASP A 20 -4.84 5.99 -6.87
CA ASP A 20 -5.47 6.44 -8.11
C ASP A 20 -6.31 7.71 -7.92
N HIS A 21 -6.92 7.86 -6.73
CA HIS A 21 -7.65 9.08 -6.39
C HIS A 21 -6.73 10.30 -6.32
N ILE A 22 -5.48 10.13 -5.85
CA ILE A 22 -4.47 11.20 -5.88
C ILE A 22 -4.18 11.62 -7.33
N SER A 23 -4.01 10.65 -8.24
CA SER A 23 -3.73 10.93 -9.65
C SER A 23 -4.91 11.62 -10.32
N ASN A 24 -6.15 11.22 -9.99
CA ASN A 24 -7.36 11.88 -10.45
C ASN A 24 -7.46 13.32 -9.93
N ASP A 25 -7.14 13.56 -8.66
CA ASP A 25 -7.14 14.93 -8.09
C ASP A 25 -6.11 15.82 -8.79
N ILE A 26 -4.91 15.29 -9.04
CA ILE A 26 -3.90 16.03 -9.81
C ILE A 26 -4.44 16.39 -11.19
N THR A 27 -5.05 15.42 -11.90
CA THR A 27 -5.69 15.67 -13.21
C THR A 27 -6.76 16.74 -13.13
N LEU A 28 -7.66 16.67 -12.17
CA LEU A 28 -8.77 17.61 -12.00
C LEU A 28 -8.29 19.02 -11.68
N MET A 29 -7.28 19.14 -10.82
CA MET A 29 -6.79 20.44 -10.35
C MET A 29 -5.84 21.12 -11.35
N THR A 30 -5.15 20.34 -12.18
CA THR A 30 -4.09 20.86 -13.05
C THR A 30 -4.40 20.75 -14.54
N GLY A 31 -5.40 19.96 -14.93
CA GLY A 31 -5.77 19.72 -16.32
C GLY A 31 -4.82 18.80 -17.09
N ILE A 32 -3.80 18.20 -16.44
CA ILE A 32 -2.91 17.26 -17.12
C ILE A 32 -3.55 15.87 -17.23
N PRO A 33 -3.18 15.06 -18.25
CA PRO A 33 -3.69 13.72 -18.42
C PRO A 33 -3.33 12.80 -17.25
N LEU A 34 -4.20 11.82 -16.98
CA LEU A 34 -4.06 10.89 -15.87
C LEU A 34 -2.71 10.13 -15.87
N ALA A 35 -2.24 9.70 -17.04
CA ALA A 35 -0.95 9.01 -17.14
C ALA A 35 0.22 9.88 -16.69
N GLN A 36 0.20 11.18 -17.05
CA GLN A 36 1.21 12.14 -16.63
C GLN A 36 1.06 12.52 -15.15
N ALA A 37 -0.18 12.63 -14.65
CA ALA A 37 -0.46 12.84 -13.23
C ALA A 37 0.09 11.69 -12.36
N GLU A 38 -0.10 10.46 -12.82
CA GLU A 38 0.45 9.26 -12.16
C GLU A 38 1.98 9.26 -12.16
N LEU A 39 2.60 9.65 -13.27
CA LEU A 39 4.05 9.78 -13.36
C LEU A 39 4.56 10.86 -12.39
N LEU A 40 3.97 12.05 -12.40
CA LEU A 40 4.33 13.15 -11.50
C LEU A 40 4.19 12.75 -10.03
N LYS A 41 3.08 12.13 -9.68
CA LYS A 41 2.87 11.63 -8.32
C LYS A 41 4.01 10.71 -7.87
N LYS A 42 4.50 9.83 -8.75
CA LYS A 42 5.55 8.86 -8.42
C LYS A 42 6.94 9.48 -8.39
N THR A 43 7.25 10.42 -9.29
CA THR A 43 8.62 10.95 -9.45
C THR A 43 8.86 12.22 -8.64
N GLU A 44 7.87 13.11 -8.58
CA GLU A 44 7.99 14.45 -8.01
C GLU A 44 7.20 14.64 -6.71
N GLY A 45 6.21 13.77 -6.45
CA GLY A 45 5.31 13.89 -5.32
C GLY A 45 6.00 13.75 -3.97
N ASP A 46 5.61 14.61 -3.02
CA ASP A 46 6.04 14.59 -1.62
C ASP A 46 4.86 14.93 -0.72
N ALA A 47 4.52 14.02 0.19
CA ALA A 47 3.45 14.21 1.16
C ALA A 47 3.83 15.15 2.30
N ASN A 48 5.11 15.52 2.43
CA ASN A 48 5.62 16.44 3.44
C ASN A 48 5.70 17.87 2.89
N SER A 49 4.62 18.64 3.02
CA SER A 49 4.55 20.03 2.55
C SER A 49 5.42 21.01 3.33
N PHE A 50 6.10 20.54 4.37
CA PHE A 50 7.06 21.38 5.14
C PHE A 50 8.45 21.45 4.50
N SER A 51 8.71 20.74 3.43
CA SER A 51 9.98 20.80 2.69
C SER A 51 10.08 22.09 1.85
N GLY A 52 9.82 23.23 2.50
CA GLY A 52 10.29 24.58 2.21
C GLY A 52 9.91 25.18 0.86
N LYS A 53 9.24 26.31 0.95
CA LYS A 53 9.35 27.51 0.08
C LYS A 53 10.16 27.33 -1.22
N THR A 54 9.62 26.64 -2.19
CA THR A 54 10.17 26.76 -3.52
C THR A 54 9.01 27.04 -4.48
N ASN A 55 9.04 28.22 -5.10
CA ASN A 55 8.31 28.50 -6.33
C ASN A 55 8.89 27.63 -7.47
N GLU A 56 9.30 26.42 -7.13
CA GLU A 56 9.86 25.48 -8.09
C GLU A 56 8.76 24.93 -8.98
N MET A 57 8.96 25.05 -10.28
CA MET A 57 8.03 24.53 -11.28
C MET A 57 8.45 23.13 -11.71
N VAL A 58 7.54 22.19 -11.57
CA VAL A 58 7.69 20.84 -12.14
C VAL A 58 7.19 20.87 -13.56
N ARG A 59 8.06 20.54 -14.51
CA ARG A 59 7.73 20.53 -15.93
C ARG A 59 7.11 19.20 -16.32
N VAL A 60 6.02 19.28 -17.06
CA VAL A 60 5.31 18.14 -17.65
C VAL A 60 5.44 18.25 -19.15
N ARG A 61 6.13 17.31 -19.77
CA ARG A 61 6.22 17.28 -21.23
C ARG A 61 4.87 16.88 -21.83
N GLY A 62 4.41 17.66 -22.79
CA GLY A 62 3.23 17.32 -23.58
C GLY A 62 3.50 16.11 -24.47
N GLU A 63 2.52 15.24 -24.64
CA GLU A 63 2.56 14.13 -25.58
C GLU A 63 1.59 14.38 -26.75
N GLY A 64 2.03 14.07 -27.96
CA GLY A 64 1.23 14.28 -29.17
C GLY A 64 0.96 15.77 -29.44
N ASN A 65 -0.32 16.16 -29.47
CA ASN A 65 -0.76 17.56 -29.70
C ASN A 65 -0.84 18.40 -28.42
N MET A 66 -0.46 17.87 -27.29
CA MET A 66 -0.48 18.59 -26.01
C MET A 66 0.75 19.47 -25.86
N LYS A 67 0.53 20.68 -25.38
CA LYS A 67 1.61 21.59 -25.01
C LYS A 67 2.26 21.17 -23.69
N ASP A 68 3.54 21.51 -23.54
CA ASP A 68 4.20 21.39 -22.24
C ASP A 68 3.44 22.19 -21.18
N ALA A 69 3.29 21.61 -20.00
CA ALA A 69 2.70 22.25 -18.84
C ALA A 69 3.76 22.40 -17.74
N ALA A 70 3.49 23.30 -16.80
CA ALA A 70 4.30 23.45 -15.61
C ALA A 70 3.36 23.62 -14.40
N ILE A 71 3.67 22.91 -13.32
CA ILE A 71 2.89 22.93 -12.08
C ILE A 71 3.82 23.36 -10.96
N GLU A 72 3.36 24.24 -10.08
CA GLU A 72 4.11 24.55 -8.88
C GLU A 72 4.24 23.29 -8.00
N ARG A 73 5.45 22.97 -7.57
CA ARG A 73 5.73 21.83 -6.68
C ARG A 73 4.87 21.86 -5.42
N ASN A 74 4.65 23.04 -4.86
CA ASN A 74 3.80 23.20 -3.68
C ASN A 74 2.35 22.81 -3.93
N VAL A 75 1.81 23.16 -5.10
CA VAL A 75 0.43 22.78 -5.49
C VAL A 75 0.33 21.25 -5.64
N LEU A 76 1.30 20.62 -6.32
CA LEU A 76 1.34 19.18 -6.47
C LEU A 76 1.37 18.47 -5.09
N ASN A 77 2.26 18.93 -4.21
CA ASN A 77 2.42 18.34 -2.88
C ASN A 77 1.18 18.55 -2.01
N GLU A 78 0.51 19.71 -2.10
CA GLU A 78 -0.71 19.97 -1.35
C GLU A 78 -1.88 19.09 -1.80
N ILE A 79 -2.05 18.85 -3.10
CA ILE A 79 -3.05 17.91 -3.63
C ILE A 79 -2.80 16.51 -3.05
N ILE A 80 -1.56 16.03 -3.13
CA ILE A 80 -1.16 14.72 -2.63
C ILE A 80 -1.42 14.61 -1.13
N ARG A 81 -0.96 15.61 -0.37
CA ARG A 81 -1.10 15.67 1.09
C ARG A 81 -2.57 15.64 1.52
N SER A 82 -3.40 16.47 0.89
CA SER A 82 -4.83 16.59 1.23
C SER A 82 -5.55 15.26 1.09
N ARG A 83 -5.31 14.53 -0.01
CA ARG A 83 -5.91 13.20 -0.23
C ARG A 83 -5.38 12.16 0.75
N LEU A 84 -4.10 12.15 1.04
CA LEU A 84 -3.52 11.23 2.02
C LEU A 84 -4.04 11.50 3.44
N LEU A 85 -4.18 12.77 3.83
CA LEU A 85 -4.79 13.15 5.11
C LEU A 85 -6.23 12.66 5.22
N GLU A 86 -7.02 12.80 4.16
CA GLU A 86 -8.39 12.27 4.13
C GLU A 86 -8.39 10.75 4.34
N ILE A 87 -7.59 10.00 3.58
CA ILE A 87 -7.49 8.54 3.71
C ILE A 87 -7.11 8.13 5.13
N PHE A 88 -6.05 8.74 5.70
CA PHE A 88 -5.59 8.40 7.04
C PHE A 88 -6.62 8.76 8.12
N ASN A 89 -7.29 9.89 7.99
CA ASN A 89 -8.35 10.29 8.93
C ASN A 89 -9.57 9.37 8.84
N LEU A 90 -9.97 8.93 7.65
CA LEU A 90 -11.04 7.96 7.48
C LEU A 90 -10.69 6.61 8.13
N VAL A 91 -9.47 6.11 7.92
CA VAL A 91 -8.99 4.90 8.61
C VAL A 91 -9.00 5.13 10.13
N LYS A 92 -8.42 6.22 10.61
CA LYS A 92 -8.35 6.53 12.04
C LYS A 92 -9.73 6.61 12.69
N SER A 93 -10.69 7.23 12.02
CA SER A 93 -12.08 7.36 12.52
C SER A 93 -12.85 6.04 12.53
N SER A 94 -12.46 5.09 11.69
CA SER A 94 -13.05 3.75 11.60
C SER A 94 -12.50 2.77 12.66
N LEU A 95 -11.44 3.15 13.36
CA LEU A 95 -10.84 2.34 14.43
C LEU A 95 -11.48 2.65 15.80
N PRO A 96 -11.41 1.72 16.76
CA PRO A 96 -11.86 1.97 18.12
C PRO A 96 -11.18 3.22 18.71
N LYS A 97 -11.95 4.07 19.42
CA LYS A 97 -11.48 5.38 19.91
C LYS A 97 -10.21 5.35 20.76
N ASP A 98 -9.95 4.22 21.43
CA ASP A 98 -8.80 4.08 22.33
C ASP A 98 -7.61 3.36 21.68
N THR A 99 -7.66 3.10 20.36
CA THR A 99 -6.59 2.39 19.64
C THR A 99 -5.23 3.04 19.84
N PHE A 100 -5.15 4.35 19.75
CA PHE A 100 -3.92 5.13 19.84
C PHE A 100 -3.68 5.77 21.21
N LYS A 101 -4.49 5.43 22.22
CA LYS A 101 -4.30 5.92 23.60
C LYS A 101 -3.42 4.96 24.40
N GLY A 102 -2.51 5.54 25.15
CA GLY A 102 -1.53 4.74 25.92
C GLY A 102 -0.62 3.95 24.98
N ASN A 103 0.04 2.92 25.47
CA ASN A 103 0.94 2.07 24.68
C ASN A 103 0.23 0.87 24.03
N ARG A 104 -1.05 0.97 23.66
CA ARG A 104 -1.78 -0.17 23.08
C ARG A 104 -1.41 -0.43 21.63
N CYS A 105 -1.19 0.62 20.85
CA CYS A 105 -0.73 0.52 19.47
C CYS A 105 0.77 0.86 19.42
N HIS A 106 1.60 -0.13 19.15
CA HIS A 106 3.05 0.04 19.13
C HIS A 106 3.57 0.65 17.81
N GLY A 107 2.78 0.67 16.77
CA GLY A 107 3.14 1.25 15.48
C GLY A 107 2.14 0.93 14.39
N VAL A 108 2.31 1.62 13.26
CA VAL A 108 1.53 1.40 12.04
C VAL A 108 2.47 0.97 10.92
N TYR A 109 2.07 -0.04 10.20
CA TYR A 109 2.77 -0.53 9.01
C TYR A 109 2.06 -0.07 7.75
N LEU A 110 2.77 0.64 6.88
CA LEU A 110 2.25 1.04 5.57
C LEU A 110 2.76 0.10 4.49
N CYS A 111 1.85 -0.40 3.67
CA CYS A 111 2.15 -1.25 2.53
C CYS A 111 1.38 -0.81 1.27
N GLY A 112 1.71 -1.43 0.13
CA GLY A 112 1.20 -1.02 -1.17
C GLY A 112 2.03 0.09 -1.83
N GLY A 113 1.74 0.39 -3.10
CA GLY A 113 2.54 1.33 -3.90
C GLY A 113 2.59 2.76 -3.34
N ALA A 114 1.49 3.25 -2.78
CA ALA A 114 1.42 4.60 -2.19
C ALA A 114 2.32 4.75 -0.95
N SER A 115 2.67 3.65 -0.26
CA SER A 115 3.60 3.70 0.88
C SER A 115 5.04 4.05 0.50
N LEU A 116 5.37 4.02 -0.80
CA LEU A 116 6.68 4.39 -1.33
C LEU A 116 6.83 5.89 -1.59
N MET A 117 5.74 6.65 -1.49
CA MET A 117 5.76 8.10 -1.70
C MET A 117 6.62 8.80 -0.64
N ARG A 118 7.37 9.81 -1.07
CA ARG A 118 8.16 10.64 -0.13
C ARG A 118 7.23 11.30 0.88
N GLY A 119 7.67 11.41 2.13
CA GLY A 119 6.95 12.11 3.19
C GLY A 119 5.69 11.40 3.71
N VAL A 120 5.29 10.25 3.14
CA VAL A 120 4.06 9.54 3.55
C VAL A 120 4.16 9.00 4.98
N GLY A 121 5.34 8.53 5.39
CA GLY A 121 5.57 8.02 6.75
C GLY A 121 5.44 9.10 7.80
N GLU A 122 6.03 10.26 7.56
CA GLU A 122 5.96 11.43 8.43
C GLU A 122 4.52 11.93 8.56
N LEU A 123 3.81 12.03 7.42
CA LEU A 123 2.41 12.43 7.42
C LEU A 123 1.54 11.46 8.21
N ALA A 124 1.72 10.14 7.99
CA ALA A 124 0.99 9.12 8.73
C ALA A 124 1.31 9.16 10.23
N SER A 125 2.59 9.33 10.59
CA SER A 125 3.01 9.50 12.00
C SER A 125 2.35 10.68 12.66
N HIS A 126 2.24 11.80 11.97
CA HIS A 126 1.51 12.97 12.45
C HIS A 126 0.02 12.69 12.71
N VAL A 127 -0.64 11.97 11.79
CA VAL A 127 -2.08 11.66 11.93
C VAL A 127 -2.35 10.63 13.02
N PHE A 128 -1.60 9.53 13.04
CA PHE A 128 -1.83 8.42 13.98
C PHE A 128 -1.21 8.65 15.35
N GLY A 129 -0.17 9.48 15.45
CA GLY A 129 0.55 9.78 16.71
C GLY A 129 1.45 8.64 17.17
N VAL A 130 1.83 7.73 16.27
CA VAL A 130 2.68 6.55 16.56
C VAL A 130 3.75 6.38 15.48
N ALA A 131 4.74 5.54 15.76
CA ALA A 131 5.79 5.21 14.79
C ALA A 131 5.22 4.52 13.56
N ILE A 132 5.75 4.87 12.39
CA ILE A 132 5.39 4.27 11.11
C ILE A 132 6.57 3.42 10.65
N SER A 133 6.26 2.21 10.19
CA SER A 133 7.25 1.25 9.69
C SER A 133 6.83 0.69 8.34
N ARG A 134 7.82 0.20 7.60
CA ARG A 134 7.58 -0.65 6.43
C ARG A 134 7.66 -2.11 6.87
N PRO A 135 6.72 -2.96 6.43
CA PRO A 135 6.79 -4.37 6.77
C PRO A 135 7.96 -5.05 6.04
N THR A 136 8.63 -5.96 6.71
CA THR A 136 9.55 -6.92 6.07
C THR A 136 8.73 -8.09 5.56
N LEU A 137 8.68 -8.26 4.24
CA LEU A 137 7.79 -9.23 3.60
C LEU A 137 8.40 -10.61 3.48
N VAL A 138 9.72 -10.68 3.38
CA VAL A 138 10.44 -11.93 3.15
C VAL A 138 11.50 -12.18 4.20
N LYS A 139 11.76 -13.47 4.48
CA LYS A 139 12.82 -13.88 5.41
C LYS A 139 14.19 -13.79 4.73
N ASN A 140 15.25 -13.76 5.55
CA ASN A 140 16.63 -13.81 5.07
C ASN A 140 16.84 -14.98 4.10
N GLY A 141 17.53 -14.70 3.00
CA GLY A 141 17.80 -15.66 1.92
C GLY A 141 16.83 -15.59 0.73
N ALA A 142 15.71 -14.88 0.85
CA ALA A 142 14.86 -14.59 -0.30
C ALA A 142 15.44 -13.43 -1.13
N PRO A 143 15.17 -13.38 -2.45
CA PRO A 143 15.58 -12.27 -3.29
C PRO A 143 15.06 -10.93 -2.78
N SER A 144 15.93 -9.92 -2.67
CA SER A 144 15.59 -8.61 -2.08
C SER A 144 14.49 -7.87 -2.83
N TYR A 145 14.31 -8.11 -4.13
CA TYR A 145 13.24 -7.48 -4.92
C TYR A 145 11.84 -7.92 -4.47
N LEU A 146 11.71 -9.03 -3.73
CA LEU A 146 10.43 -9.46 -3.15
C LEU A 146 10.08 -8.70 -1.86
N ASP A 147 11.04 -8.00 -1.25
CA ASP A 147 10.79 -7.18 -0.05
C ASP A 147 10.29 -5.77 -0.40
N ASP A 148 9.46 -5.68 -1.43
CA ASP A 148 8.84 -4.45 -1.89
C ASP A 148 7.41 -4.35 -1.35
N PRO A 149 7.02 -3.25 -0.68
CA PRO A 149 5.67 -3.08 -0.13
C PRO A 149 4.53 -3.28 -1.14
N ARG A 150 4.80 -3.13 -2.43
CA ARG A 150 3.84 -3.38 -3.51
C ARG A 150 3.38 -4.84 -3.57
N TYR A 151 4.21 -5.77 -3.13
CA TYR A 151 3.92 -7.20 -3.16
C TYR A 151 3.27 -7.72 -1.88
N CYS A 152 2.98 -6.86 -0.91
CA CYS A 152 2.45 -7.24 0.40
C CYS A 152 1.22 -8.17 0.29
N THR A 153 0.24 -7.80 -0.53
CA THR A 153 -0.98 -8.58 -0.75
C THR A 153 -0.67 -9.93 -1.42
N ALA A 154 0.14 -9.93 -2.47
CA ALA A 154 0.49 -11.17 -3.20
C ALA A 154 1.23 -12.17 -2.29
N ILE A 155 2.22 -11.69 -1.54
CA ILE A 155 2.98 -12.52 -0.60
C ILE A 155 2.08 -13.00 0.55
N GLY A 156 1.18 -12.14 1.04
CA GLY A 156 0.19 -12.51 2.04
C GLY A 156 -0.74 -13.63 1.57
N LEU A 157 -1.24 -13.56 0.33
CA LEU A 157 -2.09 -14.60 -0.27
C LEU A 157 -1.34 -15.94 -0.44
N ILE A 158 -0.08 -15.88 -0.87
CA ILE A 158 0.75 -17.11 -0.99
C ILE A 158 0.93 -17.75 0.39
N ARG A 159 1.26 -16.97 1.42
CA ARG A 159 1.40 -17.50 2.79
C ARG A 159 0.10 -18.06 3.33
N TYR A 160 -1.00 -17.38 3.07
CA TYR A 160 -2.32 -17.86 3.47
C TYR A 160 -2.67 -19.19 2.80
N ALA A 161 -2.41 -19.32 1.50
CA ALA A 161 -2.61 -20.57 0.77
C ALA A 161 -1.74 -21.72 1.34
N GLN A 162 -0.49 -21.44 1.70
CA GLN A 162 0.39 -22.43 2.35
C GLN A 162 -0.15 -22.90 3.71
N ILE A 163 -0.71 -22.01 4.51
CA ILE A 163 -1.33 -22.36 5.80
C ILE A 163 -2.54 -23.24 5.57
N LEU A 164 -3.43 -22.87 4.65
CA LEU A 164 -4.61 -23.66 4.32
C LEU A 164 -4.25 -25.06 3.81
N ASP A 165 -3.24 -25.16 2.95
CA ASP A 165 -2.78 -26.45 2.41
C ASP A 165 -2.19 -27.35 3.51
N ALA A 166 -1.52 -26.75 4.49
CA ALA A 166 -0.99 -27.46 5.65
C ALA A 166 -2.08 -27.93 6.64
N GLU A 167 -3.19 -27.17 6.75
CA GLU A 167 -4.32 -27.49 7.64
C GLU A 167 -5.31 -28.48 7.01
N LEU A 168 -5.38 -28.55 5.67
CA LEU A 168 -6.20 -29.52 5.01
C LEU A 168 -5.63 -30.92 5.25
N PRO A 169 -6.41 -31.85 5.83
CA PRO A 169 -5.97 -33.24 5.92
C PRO A 169 -5.64 -33.68 4.51
N GLN A 170 -4.43 -34.25 4.32
CA GLN A 170 -4.02 -34.79 3.02
C GLN A 170 -5.07 -35.82 2.56
N GLN A 171 -6.12 -35.36 1.92
CA GLN A 171 -6.98 -36.21 1.13
C GLN A 171 -6.05 -36.76 0.05
N ARG A 172 -5.54 -37.96 0.27
CA ARG A 172 -4.87 -38.75 -0.77
C ARG A 172 -5.72 -38.59 -2.00
N SER A 173 -5.18 -37.88 -2.99
CA SER A 173 -5.83 -37.62 -4.28
C SER A 173 -6.53 -38.91 -4.68
N TRP A 174 -7.83 -38.85 -4.97
CA TRP A 174 -8.59 -39.99 -5.46
C TRP A 174 -7.88 -40.64 -6.67
N LEU A 175 -7.13 -39.86 -7.45
CA LEU A 175 -6.19 -40.31 -8.48
C LEU A 175 -5.09 -41.22 -7.95
N GLY A 176 -4.51 -40.96 -6.78
CA GLY A 176 -3.53 -41.85 -6.14
C GLY A 176 -4.16 -43.19 -5.71
N ARG A 177 -5.44 -43.20 -5.31
CA ARG A 177 -6.20 -44.45 -5.03
C ARG A 177 -6.49 -45.19 -6.29
N VAL A 178 -6.87 -44.53 -7.38
CA VAL A 178 -7.17 -45.20 -8.69
C VAL A 178 -5.88 -45.73 -9.30
N LEU A 179 -4.79 -45.00 -9.33
CA LEU A 179 -3.49 -45.46 -9.83
C LEU A 179 -2.89 -46.59 -9.00
N GLY A 180 -3.12 -46.59 -7.66
CA GLY A 180 -2.72 -47.69 -6.77
C GLY A 180 -3.49 -48.99 -7.02
N LEU A 181 -4.68 -48.94 -7.58
CA LEU A 181 -5.46 -50.13 -7.97
C LEU A 181 -4.97 -50.78 -9.28
N PHE A 182 -4.35 -50.00 -10.16
CA PHE A 182 -3.80 -50.50 -11.42
C PHE A 182 -2.34 -50.99 -11.32
N GLY A 183 -1.63 -50.65 -10.21
CA GLY A 183 -0.24 -51.07 -9.97
C GLY A 183 -0.06 -52.42 -9.30
N ARG A 184 -1.13 -53.17 -9.00
CA ARG A 184 -1.07 -54.48 -8.34
C ARG A 184 -1.50 -55.61 -9.29
N LYS A 185 -0.78 -55.78 -10.38
CA LYS A 185 -0.76 -57.05 -11.15
C LYS A 185 0.64 -57.22 -11.71
N ASN A 186 1.44 -57.98 -11.04
CA ASN A 186 2.42 -58.93 -11.53
C ASN A 186 3.45 -59.21 -10.42
N SER A 187 3.19 -60.26 -9.65
CA SER A 187 4.16 -61.17 -9.08
C SER A 187 3.41 -62.44 -8.68
#